data_891b1e5803cbb0bcb4364424f7ba4a37
#
_entry.id   891b1e5803cbb0bcb4364424f7ba4a37
#
_cell.length_a   1.000
_cell.length_b   1.000
_cell.length_c   1.000
_cell.angle_alpha   90.00
_cell.angle_beta   90.00
_cell.angle_gamma   90.00
#
_symmetry.space_group_name_H-M   'P 1'
#
loop_
_entity.id
_entity.type
_entity.pdbx_description
1 polymer ?
#
loop_
_entity_poly.entity_id
_entity_poly.type
_entity_poly.pdbx_seq_one_letter_code
_entity_poly.pdbx_strand_id
1 'polypeptide(L)'
;MHPSFPYLLAFLAGWVDLAAIRTFKMYASMMTGNWVNLSARIAAQDDKDLLLLVSTLGMFSLGFMAFHLLQTKTNATTTKTTLVLGCSTFILASMCAVDYFRMQHPASRWPVVLLALASGMVNSISSTKAGMITNMMTGHLMSCSKTIGEYVYDKCVGGSTTGQSSGKASSFVVVFSFCCGVYGCHQCGFQYPEYMFSIVGGMYFVVIVGAERLQGEREEGDKKKQ
;
A
#
# COMPACT_ATOMS: atom_id res chain seq x y z
N MET A 1 2.11 17.85 -1.62
CA MET A 1 1.09 16.85 -1.24
C MET A 1 0.71 17.02 0.23
N HIS A 2 -0.52 16.68 0.64
CA HIS A 2 -0.92 16.77 2.05
C HIS A 2 -0.14 15.76 2.90
N PRO A 3 0.39 16.12 4.08
CA PRO A 3 1.26 15.24 4.88
C PRO A 3 0.56 13.96 5.38
N SER A 4 -0.77 13.96 5.46
CA SER A 4 -1.55 12.78 5.88
C SER A 4 -1.72 11.69 4.80
N PHE A 5 -1.43 11.98 3.54
CA PHE A 5 -1.66 11.05 2.44
C PHE A 5 -0.97 9.68 2.62
N PRO A 6 0.34 9.60 2.94
CA PRO A 6 0.99 8.31 3.14
C PRO A 6 0.42 7.53 4.33
N TYR A 7 -0.06 8.21 5.36
CA TYR A 7 -0.63 7.57 6.55
C TYR A 7 -1.99 6.92 6.25
N LEU A 8 -2.82 7.58 5.46
CA LEU A 8 -4.08 7.02 4.98
C LEU A 8 -3.85 5.79 4.10
N LEU A 9 -2.88 5.84 3.19
CA LEU A 9 -2.52 4.68 2.37
C LEU A 9 -1.97 3.52 3.22
N ALA A 10 -1.17 3.80 4.26
CA ALA A 10 -0.67 2.78 5.18
C ALA A 10 -1.82 2.13 5.97
N PHE A 11 -2.78 2.92 6.45
CA PHE A 11 -3.98 2.41 7.11
C PHE A 11 -4.76 1.46 6.19
N LEU A 12 -5.02 1.86 4.96
CA LEU A 12 -5.74 1.03 3.98
C LEU A 12 -4.96 -0.22 3.60
N ALA A 13 -3.63 -0.15 3.52
CA ALA A 13 -2.77 -1.30 3.27
C ALA A 13 -2.86 -2.33 4.40
N GLY A 14 -2.84 -1.89 5.67
CA GLY A 14 -3.04 -2.78 6.83
C GLY A 14 -4.39 -3.47 6.81
N TRP A 15 -5.44 -2.75 6.42
CA TRP A 15 -6.78 -3.33 6.25
C TRP A 15 -6.80 -4.41 5.18
N VAL A 16 -6.28 -4.10 3.98
CA VAL A 16 -6.24 -5.04 2.85
C VAL A 16 -5.45 -6.30 3.19
N ASP A 17 -4.28 -6.16 3.84
CA ASP A 17 -3.45 -7.32 4.17
C ASP A 17 -4.09 -8.24 5.21
N LEU A 18 -4.74 -7.69 6.25
CA LEU A 18 -5.48 -8.54 7.19
C LEU A 18 -6.65 -9.25 6.50
N ALA A 19 -7.39 -8.53 5.67
CA ALA A 19 -8.48 -9.10 4.89
C ALA A 19 -7.99 -10.23 3.98
N ALA A 20 -6.89 -10.00 3.25
CA ALA A 20 -6.30 -10.97 2.33
C ALA A 20 -5.76 -12.22 3.05
N ILE A 21 -5.05 -12.05 4.18
CA ILE A 21 -4.57 -13.19 4.98
C ILE A 21 -5.72 -14.04 5.48
N ARG A 22 -6.78 -13.43 5.98
CA ARG A 22 -7.92 -14.18 6.51
C ARG A 22 -8.67 -14.92 5.44
N THR A 23 -8.87 -14.26 4.28
CA THR A 23 -9.66 -14.81 3.18
C THR A 23 -8.86 -15.79 2.32
N PHE A 24 -7.64 -15.41 1.93
CA PHE A 24 -6.85 -16.13 0.94
C PHE A 24 -5.62 -16.84 1.52
N LYS A 25 -5.30 -16.63 2.81
CA LYS A 25 -4.09 -17.11 3.48
C LYS A 25 -2.80 -16.62 2.82
N MET A 26 -2.86 -15.42 2.24
CA MET A 26 -1.77 -14.73 1.55
C MET A 26 -1.85 -13.23 1.78
N TYR A 27 -0.71 -12.54 1.71
CA TYR A 27 -0.66 -11.10 1.73
C TYR A 27 -0.98 -10.51 0.35
N ALA A 28 -1.70 -9.40 0.32
CA ALA A 28 -1.97 -8.65 -0.90
C ALA A 28 -0.88 -7.63 -1.21
N SER A 29 -0.28 -7.04 -0.18
CA SER A 29 0.70 -5.96 -0.30
C SER A 29 2.05 -6.27 0.36
N MET A 30 2.10 -7.07 1.43
CA MET A 30 3.34 -7.47 2.10
C MET A 30 4.03 -8.63 1.38
N MET A 31 4.66 -8.36 0.24
CA MET A 31 5.27 -9.39 -0.61
C MET A 31 6.39 -10.17 0.07
N THR A 32 7.10 -9.59 1.06
CA THR A 32 8.11 -10.31 1.84
C THR A 32 7.52 -11.56 2.52
N GLY A 33 6.30 -11.45 3.08
CA GLY A 33 5.61 -12.59 3.67
C GLY A 33 5.30 -13.69 2.64
N ASN A 34 4.88 -13.30 1.43
CA ASN A 34 4.65 -14.26 0.35
C ASN A 34 5.94 -14.92 -0.15
N TRP A 35 7.07 -14.18 -0.20
CA TRP A 35 8.39 -14.75 -0.51
C TRP A 35 8.83 -15.79 0.54
N VAL A 36 8.63 -15.51 1.82
CA VAL A 36 8.92 -16.47 2.90
C VAL A 36 8.07 -17.73 2.74
N ASN A 37 6.77 -17.56 2.49
CA ASN A 37 5.86 -18.69 2.25
C ASN A 37 6.27 -19.52 1.03
N LEU A 38 6.65 -18.87 -0.08
CA LEU A 38 7.11 -19.54 -1.28
C LEU A 38 8.38 -20.35 -0.99
N SER A 39 9.38 -19.73 -0.33
CA SER A 39 10.63 -20.41 0.01
C SER A 39 10.43 -21.60 0.94
N ALA A 40 9.56 -21.46 1.94
CA ALA A 40 9.23 -22.54 2.87
C ALA A 40 8.58 -23.73 2.15
N ARG A 41 7.67 -23.49 1.20
CA ARG A 41 7.03 -24.57 0.42
C ARG A 41 8.01 -25.26 -0.52
N ILE A 42 8.88 -24.51 -1.20
CA ILE A 42 9.95 -25.09 -2.04
C ILE A 42 10.86 -25.99 -1.18
N ALA A 43 11.27 -25.52 -0.01
CA ALA A 43 12.11 -26.29 0.90
C ALA A 43 11.42 -27.57 1.42
N ALA A 44 10.11 -27.52 1.63
CA ALA A 44 9.29 -28.67 2.04
C ALA A 44 8.86 -29.58 0.88
N GLN A 45 9.21 -29.27 -0.36
CA GLN A 45 8.75 -29.97 -1.58
C GLN A 45 7.21 -30.03 -1.66
N ASP A 46 6.53 -29.00 -1.14
CA ASP A 46 5.06 -28.88 -1.16
C ASP A 46 4.63 -28.02 -2.35
N ASP A 47 4.20 -28.64 -3.42
CA ASP A 47 3.77 -27.96 -4.66
C ASP A 47 2.43 -27.21 -4.53
N LYS A 48 1.74 -27.38 -3.39
CA LYS A 48 0.47 -26.69 -3.17
C LYS A 48 0.68 -25.19 -3.18
N ASP A 49 -0.17 -24.51 -3.93
CA ASP A 49 -0.20 -23.05 -4.03
C ASP A 49 1.07 -22.40 -4.61
N LEU A 50 2.10 -23.13 -5.06
CA LEU A 50 3.30 -22.53 -5.63
C LEU A 50 2.96 -21.60 -6.80
N LEU A 51 2.14 -22.06 -7.73
CA LEU A 51 1.70 -21.26 -8.88
C LEU A 51 0.93 -20.03 -8.42
N LEU A 52 0.07 -20.14 -7.42
CA LEU A 52 -0.69 -19.02 -6.87
C LEU A 52 0.23 -17.99 -6.21
N LEU A 53 1.23 -18.43 -5.43
CA LEU A 53 2.24 -17.57 -4.80
C LEU A 53 3.08 -16.82 -5.85
N VAL A 54 3.59 -17.53 -6.84
CA VAL A 54 4.38 -16.94 -7.94
C VAL A 54 3.54 -15.94 -8.73
N SER A 55 2.28 -16.29 -9.03
CA SER A 55 1.35 -15.40 -9.74
C SER A 55 1.05 -14.14 -8.92
N THR A 56 0.86 -14.26 -7.60
CA THR A 56 0.62 -13.12 -6.70
C THR A 56 1.82 -12.17 -6.67
N LEU A 57 3.04 -12.72 -6.53
CA LEU A 57 4.29 -11.94 -6.56
C LEU A 57 4.51 -11.26 -7.92
N GLY A 58 4.28 -12.00 -9.01
CA GLY A 58 4.42 -11.49 -10.38
C GLY A 58 3.42 -10.37 -10.68
N MET A 59 2.16 -10.54 -10.31
CA MET A 59 1.12 -9.53 -10.55
C MET A 59 1.29 -8.28 -9.70
N PHE A 60 1.77 -8.40 -8.45
CA PHE A 60 2.16 -7.23 -7.67
C PHE A 60 3.28 -6.44 -8.37
N SER A 61 4.33 -7.13 -8.81
CA SER A 61 5.44 -6.50 -9.53
C SER A 61 4.97 -5.86 -10.84
N LEU A 62 4.08 -6.52 -11.58
CA LEU A 62 3.48 -5.99 -12.80
C LEU A 62 2.67 -4.71 -12.54
N GLY A 63 1.85 -4.70 -11.48
CA GLY A 63 1.07 -3.52 -11.09
C GLY A 63 1.97 -2.34 -10.73
N PHE A 64 3.04 -2.59 -9.97
CA PHE A 64 4.04 -1.58 -9.64
C PHE A 64 4.72 -1.00 -10.89
N MET A 65 5.22 -1.88 -11.77
CA MET A 65 5.90 -1.48 -13.00
C MET A 65 4.97 -0.75 -13.98
N ALA A 66 3.74 -1.23 -14.13
CA ALA A 66 2.78 -0.65 -15.07
C ALA A 66 2.52 0.83 -14.76
N PHE A 67 2.21 1.16 -13.50
CA PHE A 67 2.01 2.56 -13.11
C PHE A 67 3.29 3.38 -13.27
N HIS A 68 4.43 2.86 -12.84
CA HIS A 68 5.72 3.56 -12.93
C HIS A 68 6.07 3.91 -14.39
N LEU A 69 5.93 2.96 -15.30
CA LEU A 69 6.20 3.16 -16.74
C LEU A 69 5.21 4.15 -17.37
N LEU A 70 3.93 4.07 -17.04
CA LEU A 70 2.93 5.00 -17.53
C LEU A 70 3.23 6.42 -17.07
N GLN A 71 3.64 6.58 -15.84
CA GLN A 71 3.96 7.89 -15.27
C GLN A 71 5.22 8.51 -15.88
N THR A 72 6.27 7.71 -16.11
CA THR A 72 7.53 8.21 -16.71
C THR A 72 7.35 8.69 -18.15
N LYS A 73 6.42 8.08 -18.90
CA LYS A 73 6.08 8.48 -20.27
C LYS A 73 5.17 9.71 -20.36
N THR A 74 4.56 10.12 -19.25
CA THR A 74 3.53 11.16 -19.23
C THR A 74 4.12 12.49 -18.78
N ASN A 75 4.39 13.41 -19.74
CA ASN A 75 5.05 14.68 -19.46
C ASN A 75 4.09 15.86 -19.16
N ALA A 76 2.84 15.80 -19.60
CA ALA A 76 1.86 16.89 -19.40
C ALA A 76 1.11 16.73 -18.06
N THR A 77 0.89 17.82 -17.35
CA THR A 77 0.21 17.84 -16.04
C THR A 77 -1.22 17.28 -16.12
N THR A 78 -2.00 17.67 -17.13
CA THR A 78 -3.37 17.19 -17.36
C THR A 78 -3.40 15.67 -17.59
N THR A 79 -2.44 15.14 -18.34
CA THR A 79 -2.35 13.72 -18.60
C THR A 79 -1.97 12.94 -17.33
N LYS A 80 -1.18 13.52 -16.43
CA LYS A 80 -0.84 12.91 -15.13
C LYS A 80 -2.06 12.74 -14.24
N THR A 81 -2.90 13.77 -14.14
CA THR A 81 -4.16 13.69 -13.37
C THR A 81 -5.12 12.64 -13.95
N THR A 82 -5.26 12.59 -15.27
CA THR A 82 -6.07 11.57 -15.96
C THR A 82 -5.53 10.16 -15.70
N LEU A 83 -4.21 9.99 -15.73
CA LEU A 83 -3.56 8.71 -15.42
C LEU A 83 -3.86 8.26 -13.97
N VAL A 84 -3.70 9.16 -13.00
CA VAL A 84 -3.98 8.84 -11.59
C VAL A 84 -5.45 8.49 -11.40
N LEU A 85 -6.37 9.22 -12.03
CA LEU A 85 -7.80 8.91 -11.99
C LEU A 85 -8.09 7.54 -12.61
N GLY A 86 -7.54 7.24 -13.78
CA GLY A 86 -7.71 5.94 -14.44
C GLY A 86 -7.18 4.78 -13.60
N CYS A 87 -5.99 4.93 -13.01
CA CYS A 87 -5.42 3.92 -12.13
C CYS A 87 -6.25 3.74 -10.84
N SER A 88 -6.76 4.82 -10.25
CA SER A 88 -7.61 4.76 -9.05
C SER A 88 -8.93 4.05 -9.35
N THR A 89 -9.53 4.31 -10.52
CA THR A 89 -10.74 3.61 -10.99
C THR A 89 -10.45 2.12 -11.22
N PHE A 90 -9.29 1.78 -11.80
CA PHE A 90 -8.89 0.40 -11.98
C PHE A 90 -8.68 -0.33 -10.64
N ILE A 91 -8.04 0.31 -9.65
CA ILE A 91 -7.88 -0.24 -8.29
C ILE A 91 -9.25 -0.54 -7.67
N LEU A 92 -10.18 0.43 -7.73
CA LEU A 92 -11.55 0.24 -7.24
C LEU A 92 -12.25 -0.92 -7.95
N ALA A 93 -12.23 -0.94 -9.28
CA ALA A 93 -12.85 -1.99 -10.08
C ALA A 93 -12.25 -3.38 -9.76
N SER A 94 -10.93 -3.47 -9.58
CA SER A 94 -10.25 -4.70 -9.21
C SER A 94 -10.69 -5.21 -7.84
N MET A 95 -10.84 -4.33 -6.85
CA MET A 95 -11.30 -4.70 -5.51
C MET A 95 -12.77 -5.13 -5.50
N CYS A 96 -13.63 -4.46 -6.28
CA CYS A 96 -15.02 -4.88 -6.49
C CYS A 96 -15.09 -6.27 -7.18
N ALA A 97 -14.23 -6.50 -8.16
CA ALA A 97 -14.15 -7.79 -8.83
C ALA A 97 -13.68 -8.91 -7.89
N VAL A 98 -12.74 -8.63 -6.98
CA VAL A 98 -12.30 -9.58 -5.93
C VAL A 98 -13.48 -9.99 -5.06
N ASP A 99 -14.29 -9.05 -4.56
CA ASP A 99 -15.47 -9.38 -3.76
C ASP A 99 -16.50 -10.17 -4.58
N TYR A 100 -16.76 -9.76 -5.83
CA TYR A 100 -17.67 -10.49 -6.72
C TYR A 100 -17.22 -11.93 -6.96
N PHE A 101 -15.96 -12.16 -7.35
CA PHE A 101 -15.45 -13.51 -7.58
C PHE A 101 -15.42 -14.35 -6.31
N ARG A 102 -15.15 -13.75 -5.16
CA ARG A 102 -15.20 -14.43 -3.87
C ARG A 102 -16.61 -14.90 -3.51
N MET A 103 -17.64 -14.08 -3.78
CA MET A 103 -19.03 -14.48 -3.57
C MET A 103 -19.46 -15.63 -4.47
N GLN A 104 -19.01 -15.62 -5.74
CA GLN A 104 -19.33 -16.70 -6.69
C GLN A 104 -18.55 -17.99 -6.43
N HIS A 105 -17.31 -17.87 -5.96
CA HIS A 105 -16.38 -18.98 -5.77
C HIS A 105 -15.68 -18.90 -4.41
N PRO A 106 -16.40 -19.13 -3.29
CA PRO A 106 -15.87 -18.89 -1.93
C PRO A 106 -14.66 -19.76 -1.57
N ALA A 107 -14.49 -20.92 -2.22
CA ALA A 107 -13.33 -21.78 -2.01
C ALA A 107 -12.10 -21.36 -2.85
N SER A 108 -12.26 -20.47 -3.82
CA SER A 108 -11.17 -20.05 -4.69
C SER A 108 -10.31 -18.98 -4.02
N ARG A 109 -8.99 -19.18 -4.10
CA ARG A 109 -8.00 -18.22 -3.60
C ARG A 109 -7.43 -17.32 -4.70
N TRP A 110 -7.74 -17.61 -5.96
CA TRP A 110 -7.22 -16.89 -7.13
C TRP A 110 -7.52 -15.37 -7.18
N PRO A 111 -8.63 -14.87 -6.62
CA PRO A 111 -8.88 -13.43 -6.61
C PRO A 111 -7.77 -12.59 -5.92
N VAL A 112 -6.93 -13.21 -5.06
CA VAL A 112 -5.78 -12.53 -4.45
C VAL A 112 -4.76 -12.03 -5.49
N VAL A 113 -4.68 -12.67 -6.64
CA VAL A 113 -3.77 -12.28 -7.74
C VAL A 113 -4.16 -10.92 -8.32
N LEU A 114 -5.47 -10.67 -8.47
CA LEU A 114 -6.00 -9.37 -8.89
C LEU A 114 -5.81 -8.31 -7.80
N LEU A 115 -6.00 -8.69 -6.55
CA LEU A 115 -5.78 -7.82 -5.39
C LEU A 115 -4.30 -7.42 -5.29
N ALA A 116 -3.37 -8.34 -5.56
CA ALA A 116 -1.93 -8.06 -5.59
C ALA A 116 -1.56 -7.06 -6.71
N LEU A 117 -2.15 -7.19 -7.89
CA LEU A 117 -1.98 -6.22 -8.98
C LEU A 117 -2.39 -4.82 -8.56
N ALA A 118 -3.59 -4.67 -7.99
CA ALA A 118 -4.09 -3.40 -7.47
C ALA A 118 -3.19 -2.82 -6.38
N SER A 119 -2.73 -3.66 -5.44
CA SER A 119 -1.81 -3.26 -4.35
C SER A 119 -0.44 -2.82 -4.88
N GLY A 120 0.08 -3.46 -5.93
CA GLY A 120 1.30 -3.04 -6.62
C GLY A 120 1.17 -1.63 -7.21
N MET A 121 0.03 -1.33 -7.84
CA MET A 121 -0.25 0.02 -8.37
C MET A 121 -0.35 1.06 -7.26
N VAL A 122 -1.05 0.76 -6.14
CA VAL A 122 -1.13 1.64 -4.96
C VAL A 122 0.27 1.94 -4.43
N ASN A 123 1.13 0.92 -4.34
CA ASN A 123 2.50 1.07 -3.88
C ASN A 123 3.34 1.98 -4.80
N SER A 124 3.17 1.85 -6.11
CA SER A 124 3.84 2.71 -7.08
C SER A 124 3.36 4.16 -6.99
N ILE A 125 2.04 4.38 -6.81
CA ILE A 125 1.46 5.71 -6.56
C ILE A 125 2.03 6.33 -5.28
N SER A 126 2.06 5.57 -4.19
CA SER A 126 2.59 6.02 -2.91
C SER A 126 4.09 6.38 -3.00
N SER A 127 4.89 5.50 -3.60
CA SER A 127 6.32 5.72 -3.80
C SER A 127 6.58 7.00 -4.59
N THR A 128 5.84 7.23 -5.66
CA THR A 128 6.07 8.36 -6.56
C THR A 128 5.54 9.68 -6.00
N LYS A 129 4.38 9.65 -5.34
CA LYS A 129 3.70 10.86 -4.86
C LYS A 129 4.15 11.27 -3.45
N ALA A 130 4.43 10.30 -2.58
CA ALA A 130 4.81 10.55 -1.19
C ALA A 130 6.30 10.31 -0.90
N GLY A 131 7.06 9.78 -1.87
CA GLY A 131 8.45 9.38 -1.66
C GLY A 131 8.60 8.22 -0.68
N MET A 132 7.51 7.53 -0.34
CA MET A 132 7.47 6.47 0.65
C MET A 132 6.72 5.24 0.14
N ILE A 133 7.29 4.07 0.35
CA ILE A 133 6.63 2.79 0.07
C ILE A 133 5.86 2.39 1.33
N THR A 134 4.55 2.67 1.36
CA THR A 134 3.69 2.51 2.54
C THR A 134 3.56 1.06 3.03
N ASN A 135 3.83 0.09 2.16
CA ASN A 135 3.69 -1.34 2.48
C ASN A 135 5.01 -2.00 2.90
N MET A 136 6.13 -1.27 2.96
CA MET A 136 7.40 -1.79 3.46
C MET A 136 7.52 -1.61 4.97
N MET A 137 6.69 -2.32 5.74
CA MET A 137 6.67 -2.23 7.21
C MET A 137 8.04 -2.50 7.84
N THR A 138 8.81 -3.45 7.29
CA THR A 138 10.17 -3.75 7.77
C THR A 138 11.09 -2.53 7.65
N GLY A 139 11.06 -1.82 6.52
CA GLY A 139 11.85 -0.60 6.33
C GLY A 139 11.47 0.52 7.30
N HIS A 140 10.17 0.70 7.54
CA HIS A 140 9.69 1.67 8.52
C HIS A 140 10.06 1.28 9.95
N LEU A 141 9.96 -0.01 10.31
CA LEU A 141 10.37 -0.51 11.62
C LEU A 141 11.88 -0.31 11.87
N MET A 142 12.71 -0.60 10.86
CA MET A 142 14.16 -0.34 10.93
C MET A 142 14.45 1.15 11.12
N SER A 143 13.77 2.02 10.40
CA SER A 143 13.88 3.48 10.56
C SER A 143 13.48 3.94 11.97
N CYS A 144 12.40 3.39 12.52
CA CYS A 144 11.97 3.63 13.90
C CYS A 144 13.03 3.17 14.90
N SER A 145 13.54 1.94 14.74
CA SER A 145 14.56 1.38 15.63
C SER A 145 15.84 2.20 15.63
N LYS A 146 16.28 2.65 14.43
CA LYS A 146 17.42 3.57 14.30
C LYS A 146 17.19 4.87 15.06
N THR A 147 16.01 5.47 14.92
CA THR A 147 15.65 6.73 15.62
C THR A 147 15.66 6.57 17.14
N ILE A 148 15.10 5.46 17.64
CA ILE A 148 15.14 5.14 19.08
C ILE A 148 16.59 4.97 19.54
N GLY A 149 17.40 4.22 18.79
CA GLY A 149 18.81 3.99 19.10
C GLY A 149 19.60 5.29 19.17
N GLU A 150 19.43 6.18 18.20
CA GLU A 150 20.05 7.52 18.19
C GLU A 150 19.59 8.36 19.39
N TYR A 151 18.29 8.37 19.72
CA TYR A 151 17.76 9.10 20.88
C TYR A 151 18.33 8.58 22.20
N VAL A 152 18.40 7.25 22.36
CA VAL A 152 18.96 6.62 23.56
C VAL A 152 20.46 6.94 23.66
N TYR A 153 21.20 6.86 22.56
CA TYR A 153 22.63 7.19 22.51
C TYR A 153 22.87 8.65 22.91
N ASP A 154 22.13 9.61 22.32
CA ASP A 154 22.28 11.03 22.64
C ASP A 154 22.00 11.31 24.13
N LYS A 155 21.00 10.63 24.70
CA LYS A 155 20.68 10.78 26.13
C LYS A 155 21.71 10.15 27.06
N CYS A 156 22.28 8.99 26.69
CA CYS A 156 23.18 8.24 27.56
C CYS A 156 24.63 8.68 27.44
N VAL A 157 25.06 9.16 26.25
CA VAL A 157 26.48 9.45 25.95
C VAL A 157 26.74 10.95 25.80
N GLY A 158 25.69 11.78 25.77
CA GLY A 158 25.82 13.24 25.66
C GLY A 158 26.32 13.73 24.29
N GLY A 159 26.20 12.87 23.26
CA GLY A 159 26.54 13.18 21.89
C GLY A 159 25.42 13.98 21.21
N SER A 160 25.76 15.07 20.54
CA SER A 160 24.81 15.77 19.66
C SER A 160 24.91 15.14 18.27
N THR A 161 24.05 14.16 17.96
CA THR A 161 23.87 13.69 16.59
C THR A 161 23.11 14.77 15.80
N THR A 162 23.82 15.57 15.02
CA THR A 162 23.28 16.55 14.06
C THR A 162 22.61 15.81 12.88
N GLY A 163 21.63 14.96 13.13
CA GLY A 163 20.99 14.14 12.11
C GLY A 163 19.56 14.59 11.84
N GLN A 164 19.27 14.95 10.61
CA GLN A 164 17.98 15.24 10.00
C GLN A 164 16.76 14.58 10.66
N SER A 165 16.03 15.33 11.50
CA SER A 165 14.91 14.78 12.29
C SER A 165 13.59 14.67 11.53
N SER A 166 13.45 15.27 10.34
CA SER A 166 12.15 15.40 9.68
C SER A 166 11.59 14.10 9.06
N GLY A 167 12.45 13.12 8.74
CA GLY A 167 11.98 11.81 8.21
C GLY A 167 11.62 10.78 9.28
N LYS A 168 12.06 11.03 10.51
CA LYS A 168 12.02 10.04 11.61
C LYS A 168 10.62 9.88 12.22
N ALA A 169 9.91 10.98 12.46
CA ALA A 169 8.54 10.97 12.98
C ALA A 169 7.55 10.33 12.00
N SER A 170 7.80 10.48 10.69
CA SER A 170 6.97 9.93 9.63
C SER A 170 6.87 8.40 9.66
N SER A 171 7.96 7.70 9.92
CA SER A 171 7.98 6.23 9.96
C SER A 171 7.15 5.65 11.11
N PHE A 172 7.18 6.27 12.29
CA PHE A 172 6.33 5.86 13.41
C PHE A 172 4.85 5.99 13.08
N VAL A 173 4.46 7.12 12.48
CA VAL A 173 3.07 7.36 12.10
C VAL A 173 2.61 6.38 11.02
N VAL A 174 3.48 6.01 10.08
CA VAL A 174 3.17 4.99 9.06
C VAL A 174 2.92 3.63 9.71
N VAL A 175 3.81 3.16 10.61
CA VAL A 175 3.64 1.88 11.34
C VAL A 175 2.36 1.90 12.17
N PHE A 176 2.13 2.97 12.93
CA PHE A 176 0.93 3.11 13.74
C PHE A 176 -0.34 3.12 12.88
N SER A 177 -0.35 3.87 11.78
CA SER A 177 -1.49 3.92 10.85
C SER A 177 -1.79 2.55 10.24
N PHE A 178 -0.76 1.79 9.86
CA PHE A 178 -0.93 0.42 9.38
C PHE A 178 -1.56 -0.48 10.44
N CYS A 179 -1.07 -0.44 11.68
CA CYS A 179 -1.64 -1.21 12.80
C CYS A 179 -3.11 -0.81 13.07
N CYS A 180 -3.44 0.48 12.98
CA CYS A 180 -4.82 0.96 13.06
C CYS A 180 -5.68 0.40 11.92
N GLY A 181 -5.15 0.27 10.70
CA GLY A 181 -5.83 -0.35 9.57
C GLY A 181 -6.12 -1.83 9.81
N VAL A 182 -5.14 -2.57 10.32
CA VAL A 182 -5.30 -3.97 10.74
C VAL A 182 -6.39 -4.09 11.81
N TYR A 183 -6.33 -3.25 12.85
CA TYR A 183 -7.33 -3.25 13.92
C TYR A 183 -8.72 -2.86 13.40
N GLY A 184 -8.82 -1.81 12.58
CA GLY A 184 -10.08 -1.37 11.97
C GLY A 184 -10.72 -2.45 11.10
N CYS A 185 -9.92 -3.15 10.30
CA CYS A 185 -10.39 -4.32 9.55
C CYS A 185 -10.91 -5.42 10.47
N HIS A 186 -10.23 -5.66 11.59
CA HIS A 186 -10.68 -6.64 12.58
C HIS A 186 -12.04 -6.29 13.17
N GLN A 187 -12.27 -5.03 13.52
CA GLN A 187 -13.49 -4.60 14.20
C GLN A 187 -14.68 -4.39 13.23
N CYS A 188 -14.43 -3.79 12.07
CA CYS A 188 -15.48 -3.34 11.16
C CYS A 188 -15.61 -4.23 9.91
N GLY A 189 -14.49 -4.73 9.37
CA GLY A 189 -14.47 -5.45 8.10
C GLY A 189 -15.21 -6.79 8.13
N PHE A 190 -15.39 -7.38 9.33
CA PHE A 190 -16.10 -8.65 9.48
C PHE A 190 -17.62 -8.49 9.70
N GLN A 191 -18.10 -7.29 9.88
CA GLN A 191 -19.54 -7.02 9.90
C GLN A 191 -20.13 -7.08 8.49
N TYR A 192 -19.33 -6.74 7.46
CA TYR A 192 -19.73 -6.75 6.05
C TYR A 192 -18.72 -7.52 5.20
N PRO A 193 -18.56 -8.83 5.41
CA PRO A 193 -17.53 -9.62 4.74
C PRO A 193 -17.68 -9.64 3.22
N GLU A 194 -18.90 -9.47 2.72
CA GLU A 194 -19.21 -9.55 1.28
C GLU A 194 -18.60 -8.39 0.48
N TYR A 195 -18.47 -7.19 1.08
CA TYR A 195 -18.03 -5.96 0.41
C TYR A 195 -16.71 -5.43 0.98
N MET A 196 -15.97 -6.25 1.67
CA MET A 196 -14.80 -5.82 2.44
C MET A 196 -13.72 -5.17 1.56
N PHE A 197 -13.43 -5.73 0.40
CA PHE A 197 -12.44 -5.17 -0.53
C PHE A 197 -13.02 -3.99 -1.32
N SER A 198 -14.29 -4.01 -1.68
CA SER A 198 -14.98 -2.91 -2.37
C SER A 198 -14.99 -1.63 -1.53
N ILE A 199 -15.25 -1.74 -0.23
CA ILE A 199 -15.21 -0.61 0.70
C ILE A 199 -13.81 0.02 0.72
N VAL A 200 -12.77 -0.80 0.87
CA VAL A 200 -11.38 -0.31 0.87
C VAL A 200 -10.98 0.25 -0.49
N GLY A 201 -11.43 -0.36 -1.58
CA GLY A 201 -11.24 0.15 -2.93
C GLY A 201 -11.82 1.57 -3.10
N GLY A 202 -13.03 1.78 -2.59
CA GLY A 202 -13.66 3.10 -2.54
C GLY A 202 -12.86 4.11 -1.71
N MET A 203 -12.35 3.70 -0.55
CA MET A 203 -11.49 4.54 0.27
C MET A 203 -10.17 4.89 -0.44
N TYR A 204 -9.50 3.93 -1.09
CA TYR A 204 -8.31 4.21 -1.91
C TYR A 204 -8.62 5.22 -3.02
N PHE A 205 -9.74 5.03 -3.72
CA PHE A 205 -10.16 5.96 -4.77
C PHE A 205 -10.31 7.39 -4.22
N VAL A 206 -11.04 7.57 -3.12
CA VAL A 206 -11.25 8.88 -2.50
C VAL A 206 -9.93 9.51 -2.05
N VAL A 207 -9.06 8.73 -1.39
CA VAL A 207 -7.77 9.22 -0.88
C VAL A 207 -6.85 9.65 -2.02
N ILE A 208 -6.72 8.83 -3.07
CA ILE A 208 -5.81 9.09 -4.18
C ILE A 208 -6.30 10.28 -5.03
N VAL A 209 -7.59 10.29 -5.39
CA VAL A 209 -8.19 11.37 -6.20
C VAL A 209 -8.26 12.67 -5.42
N GLY A 210 -8.59 12.61 -4.12
CA GLY A 210 -8.60 13.77 -3.25
C GLY A 210 -7.22 14.42 -3.11
N ALA A 211 -6.17 13.61 -2.94
CA ALA A 211 -4.79 14.10 -2.88
C ALA A 211 -4.34 14.77 -4.19
N GLU A 212 -4.74 14.23 -5.34
CA GLU A 212 -4.42 14.81 -6.65
C GLU A 212 -5.10 16.16 -6.86
N ARG A 213 -6.38 16.31 -6.49
CA ARG A 213 -7.10 17.57 -6.58
C ARG A 213 -6.48 18.67 -5.71
N LEU A 214 -6.18 18.33 -4.45
CA LEU A 214 -5.54 19.28 -3.52
C LEU A 214 -4.15 19.74 -4.01
N GLN A 215 -3.42 18.89 -4.72
CA GLN A 215 -2.15 19.26 -5.32
C GLN A 215 -2.35 20.23 -6.49
N GLY A 216 -3.33 19.98 -7.36
CA GLY A 216 -3.66 20.85 -8.49
C GLY A 216 -4.05 22.26 -8.05
N GLU A 217 -4.89 22.38 -7.03
CA GLU A 217 -5.32 23.67 -6.47
C GLU A 217 -4.15 24.50 -5.90
N ARG A 218 -3.17 23.85 -5.28
CA ARG A 218 -1.95 24.53 -4.77
C ARG A 218 -1.10 25.07 -5.91
N GLU A 219 -0.86 24.27 -6.95
CA GLU A 219 -0.06 24.68 -8.11
C GLU A 219 -0.70 25.86 -8.85
N GLU A 220 -2.03 25.91 -8.94
CA GLU A 220 -2.75 27.05 -9.52
C GLU A 220 -2.68 28.31 -8.62
N GLY A 221 -2.78 28.13 -7.30
CA GLY A 221 -2.66 29.22 -6.34
C GLY A 221 -1.28 29.87 -6.35
N ASP A 222 -0.22 29.09 -6.50
CA ASP A 222 1.16 29.59 -6.55
C ASP A 222 1.45 30.30 -7.88
N LYS A 223 0.90 29.87 -9.01
CA LYS A 223 1.00 30.56 -10.30
C LYS A 223 0.30 31.93 -10.33
N LYS A 224 -0.76 32.12 -9.56
CA LYS A 224 -1.47 33.39 -9.45
C LYS A 224 -0.77 34.43 -8.58
N LYS A 225 0.23 34.02 -7.79
CA LYS A 225 1.01 34.90 -6.90
C LYS A 225 2.33 35.38 -7.54
N GLN A 226 2.73 34.80 -8.66
CA GLN A 226 3.87 35.23 -9.50
C GLN A 226 3.41 36.16 -10.60
#